data_5aba8829ea8b5adf7fede69c618c4676
#
_entry.id   5aba8829ea8b5adf7fede69c618c4676
#
_cell.length_a   1.000
_cell.length_b   1.000
_cell.length_c   1.000
_cell.angle_alpha   90.00
_cell.angle_beta   90.00
_cell.angle_gamma   90.00
#
_symmetry.space_group_name_H-M   'P 1'
#
loop_
_entity.id
_entity.type
_entity.pdbx_description
1 polymer ?
#
loop_
_entity_poly.entity_id
_entity_poly.type
_entity_poly.pdbx_seq_one_letter_code
_entity_poly.pdbx_strand_id
1 'polypeptide(L)'
;VTLDLAMPPNQPHRAEVAKLLVHPAARRRGVGQALMAALEAEAAQRGRRLLTLDTRADDAGEALYRRLGWQEAGRIPGFALNADGSAAATVFFYKQVGDA
;
A
#
# COMPACT_ATOMS: atom_id res chain seq x y z
N VAL A 1 -8.91 -5.02 0.77
CA VAL A 1 -7.58 -4.86 0.20
C VAL A 1 -7.40 -5.86 -0.94
N THR A 2 -6.74 -5.45 -1.98
CA THR A 2 -6.44 -6.31 -3.13
C THR A 2 -4.94 -6.30 -3.42
N LEU A 3 -4.46 -7.45 -3.90
CA LEU A 3 -3.11 -7.61 -4.40
C LEU A 3 -3.19 -7.78 -5.91
N ASP A 4 -2.69 -6.81 -6.66
CA ASP A 4 -2.67 -6.87 -8.12
C ASP A 4 -1.36 -7.50 -8.58
N LEU A 5 -1.47 -8.67 -9.21
CA LEU A 5 -0.34 -9.44 -9.71
C LEU A 5 -0.06 -9.19 -11.19
N ALA A 6 -0.94 -8.46 -11.90
CA ALA A 6 -0.77 -8.17 -13.32
C ALA A 6 0.18 -7.00 -13.51
N MET A 7 1.46 -7.32 -13.68
CA MET A 7 2.53 -6.33 -13.83
C MET A 7 3.08 -6.32 -15.26
N PRO A 8 3.77 -5.23 -15.65
CA PRO A 8 4.49 -5.21 -16.93
C PRO A 8 5.45 -6.40 -17.05
N PRO A 9 5.75 -6.87 -18.28
CA PRO A 9 6.58 -8.06 -18.48
C PRO A 9 7.96 -8.02 -17.82
N ASN A 10 8.54 -6.84 -17.64
CA ASN A 10 9.85 -6.71 -17.00
C ASN A 10 9.76 -6.56 -15.48
N GLN A 11 8.58 -6.74 -14.90
CA GLN A 11 8.35 -6.60 -13.45
C GLN A 11 7.61 -7.81 -12.87
N PRO A 12 8.02 -9.07 -13.19
CA PRO A 12 7.31 -10.24 -12.67
C PRO A 12 7.51 -10.45 -11.17
N HIS A 13 8.51 -9.79 -10.59
CA HIS A 13 8.83 -9.87 -9.15
C HIS A 13 8.03 -8.87 -8.32
N ARG A 14 7.22 -7.99 -8.96
CA ARG A 14 6.50 -6.92 -8.28
C ARG A 14 4.99 -7.22 -8.21
N ALA A 15 4.35 -6.72 -7.20
CA ALA A 15 2.90 -6.68 -7.11
C ALA A 15 2.48 -5.35 -6.51
N GLU A 16 1.25 -4.94 -6.78
CA GLU A 16 0.71 -3.68 -6.32
C GLU A 16 -0.41 -3.91 -5.32
N VAL A 17 -0.36 -3.18 -4.20
CA VAL A 17 -1.40 -3.22 -3.18
C VAL A 17 -2.39 -2.11 -3.43
N ALA A 18 -3.66 -2.44 -3.50
CA ALA A 18 -4.71 -1.47 -3.76
C ALA A 18 -5.89 -1.64 -2.81
N LYS A 19 -6.62 -0.57 -2.62
CA LYS A 19 -7.92 -0.56 -1.95
C LYS A 19 -7.90 -1.10 -0.52
N LEU A 20 -6.92 -0.67 0.28
CA LEU A 20 -6.98 -0.97 1.71
C LEU A 20 -8.03 -0.07 2.35
N LEU A 21 -9.21 -0.65 2.56
CA LEU A 21 -10.31 0.03 3.22
C LEU A 21 -10.61 -0.68 4.53
N VAL A 22 -10.46 0.04 5.66
CA VAL A 22 -10.77 -0.49 6.98
C VAL A 22 -11.89 0.37 7.56
N HIS A 23 -12.97 -0.28 7.98
CA HIS A 23 -14.09 0.42 8.60
C HIS A 23 -13.59 1.21 9.82
N PRO A 24 -14.02 2.48 10.02
CA PRO A 24 -13.52 3.30 11.11
C PRO A 24 -13.59 2.64 12.48
N ALA A 25 -14.64 1.85 12.76
CA ALA A 25 -14.78 1.15 14.03
C ALA A 25 -13.72 0.08 14.24
N ALA A 26 -13.09 -0.44 13.19
CA ALA A 26 -12.09 -1.50 13.25
C ALA A 26 -10.65 -0.99 13.19
N ARG A 27 -10.44 0.29 12.89
CA ARG A 27 -9.09 0.85 12.63
C ARG A 27 -8.12 0.67 13.80
N ARG A 28 -8.61 0.70 15.04
CA ARG A 28 -7.78 0.60 16.24
C ARG A 28 -7.67 -0.83 16.79
N ARG A 29 -8.18 -1.81 16.04
CA ARG A 29 -8.20 -3.21 16.47
C ARG A 29 -7.15 -4.05 15.76
N GLY A 30 -6.20 -3.43 15.07
CA GLY A 30 -5.17 -4.16 14.35
C GLY A 30 -5.65 -4.86 13.09
N VAL A 31 -6.84 -4.55 12.59
CA VAL A 31 -7.40 -5.21 11.39
C VAL A 31 -6.56 -4.87 10.17
N GLY A 32 -6.20 -3.60 9.98
CA GLY A 32 -5.36 -3.18 8.87
C GLY A 32 -4.00 -3.86 8.90
N GLN A 33 -3.40 -3.95 10.07
CA GLN A 33 -2.12 -4.62 10.25
C GLN A 33 -2.22 -6.11 9.90
N ALA A 34 -3.25 -6.80 10.36
CA ALA A 34 -3.46 -8.21 10.08
C ALA A 34 -3.68 -8.47 8.58
N LEU A 35 -4.47 -7.61 7.93
CA LEU A 35 -4.70 -7.69 6.48
C LEU A 35 -3.41 -7.52 5.70
N MET A 36 -2.59 -6.55 6.08
CA MET A 36 -1.32 -6.30 5.40
C MET A 36 -0.33 -7.43 5.62
N ALA A 37 -0.26 -8.00 6.82
CA ALA A 37 0.60 -9.15 7.09
C ALA A 37 0.20 -10.35 6.24
N ALA A 38 -1.09 -10.64 6.13
CA ALA A 38 -1.60 -11.73 5.31
C ALA A 38 -1.29 -11.51 3.83
N LEU A 39 -1.46 -10.28 3.36
CA LEU A 39 -1.21 -9.91 1.97
C LEU A 39 0.28 -10.02 1.63
N GLU A 40 1.16 -9.60 2.52
CA GLU A 40 2.61 -9.71 2.33
C GLU A 40 3.04 -11.18 2.26
N ALA A 41 2.48 -12.03 3.11
CA ALA A 41 2.74 -13.46 3.09
C ALA A 41 2.26 -14.10 1.78
N GLU A 42 1.07 -13.73 1.32
CA GLU A 42 0.52 -14.22 0.04
C GLU A 42 1.42 -13.83 -1.13
N ALA A 43 1.87 -12.58 -1.17
CA ALA A 43 2.75 -12.09 -2.22
C ALA A 43 4.06 -12.87 -2.24
N ALA A 44 4.66 -13.11 -1.07
CA ALA A 44 5.90 -13.88 -0.97
C ALA A 44 5.71 -15.32 -1.45
N GLN A 45 4.59 -15.95 -1.12
CA GLN A 45 4.26 -17.29 -1.58
C GLN A 45 4.12 -17.38 -3.10
N ARG A 46 3.70 -16.28 -3.72
CA ARG A 46 3.55 -16.19 -5.18
C ARG A 46 4.82 -15.72 -5.88
N GLY A 47 5.95 -15.67 -5.18
CA GLY A 47 7.23 -15.27 -5.73
C GLY A 47 7.41 -13.79 -5.97
N ARG A 48 6.53 -12.96 -5.43
CA ARG A 48 6.68 -11.50 -5.53
C ARG A 48 7.59 -11.01 -4.43
N ARG A 49 8.57 -10.21 -4.79
CA ARG A 49 9.60 -9.75 -3.84
C ARG A 49 9.49 -8.26 -3.52
N LEU A 50 8.78 -7.50 -4.36
CA LEU A 50 8.61 -6.06 -4.19
C LEU A 50 7.14 -5.71 -4.27
N LEU A 51 6.65 -5.06 -3.23
CA LEU A 51 5.30 -4.52 -3.18
C LEU A 51 5.36 -3.01 -3.28
N THR A 52 4.45 -2.44 -4.05
CA THR A 52 4.29 -0.99 -4.17
C THR A 52 2.85 -0.61 -3.89
N LEU A 53 2.65 0.58 -3.36
CA LEU A 53 1.33 1.15 -3.17
C LEU A 53 1.41 2.67 -3.18
N ASP A 54 0.28 3.30 -3.38
CA ASP A 54 0.15 4.73 -3.16
C ASP A 54 -1.03 5.00 -2.22
N THR A 55 -0.92 6.06 -1.45
CA THR A 55 -1.96 6.44 -0.50
C THR A 55 -2.04 7.96 -0.43
N ARG A 56 -3.20 8.45 -0.02
CA ARG A 56 -3.39 9.88 0.20
C ARG A 56 -2.51 10.35 1.36
N ALA A 57 -1.85 11.49 1.18
CA ALA A 57 -1.03 12.08 2.23
C ALA A 57 -1.88 12.49 3.43
N ASP A 58 -1.30 12.40 4.62
CA ASP A 58 -1.91 12.78 5.89
C ASP A 58 -3.19 12.00 6.23
N ASP A 59 -3.36 10.83 5.62
CA ASP A 59 -4.45 9.92 5.92
C ASP A 59 -3.97 8.84 6.90
N ALA A 60 -4.93 8.13 7.49
CA ALA A 60 -4.63 7.03 8.42
C ALA A 60 -3.78 5.93 7.77
N GLY A 61 -3.94 5.73 6.46
CA GLY A 61 -3.13 4.77 5.70
C GLY A 61 -1.65 5.10 5.72
N GLU A 62 -1.29 6.38 5.56
CA GLU A 62 0.12 6.79 5.58
C GLU A 62 0.79 6.39 6.89
N ALA A 63 0.14 6.68 8.02
CA ALA A 63 0.67 6.33 9.34
C ALA A 63 0.78 4.82 9.53
N LEU A 64 -0.21 4.07 9.05
CA LEU A 64 -0.20 2.62 9.12
C LEU A 64 0.97 2.02 8.37
N TYR A 65 1.19 2.43 7.12
CA TYR A 65 2.27 1.86 6.30
C TYR A 65 3.63 2.16 6.90
N ARG A 66 3.84 3.36 7.44
CA ARG A 66 5.10 3.68 8.11
C ARG A 66 5.35 2.78 9.32
N ARG A 67 4.31 2.50 10.13
CA ARG A 67 4.44 1.61 11.28
C ARG A 67 4.74 0.18 10.87
N LEU A 68 4.27 -0.24 9.70
CA LEU A 68 4.47 -1.60 9.19
C LEU A 68 5.80 -1.76 8.44
N GLY A 69 6.63 -0.74 8.42
CA GLY A 69 7.98 -0.83 7.84
C GLY A 69 8.04 -0.52 6.35
N TRP A 70 6.97 0.02 5.76
CA TRP A 70 7.01 0.48 4.39
C TRP A 70 7.85 1.74 4.28
N GLN A 71 8.57 1.89 3.17
CA GLN A 71 9.45 3.03 2.93
C GLN A 71 8.82 3.97 1.91
N GLU A 72 8.92 5.27 2.18
CA GLU A 72 8.43 6.27 1.25
C GLU A 72 9.39 6.40 0.07
N ALA A 73 8.86 6.22 -1.14
CA ALA A 73 9.61 6.46 -2.37
C ALA A 73 9.50 7.92 -2.82
N GLY A 74 8.37 8.55 -2.56
CA GLY A 74 8.18 9.95 -2.93
C GLY A 74 6.77 10.43 -2.65
N ARG A 75 6.55 11.72 -2.85
CA ARG A 75 5.29 12.40 -2.60
C ARG A 75 5.03 13.37 -3.74
N ILE A 76 3.81 13.34 -4.29
CA ILE A 76 3.42 14.23 -5.38
C ILE A 76 2.28 15.13 -4.90
N PRO A 77 2.50 16.44 -4.77
CA PRO A 77 1.44 17.38 -4.40
C PRO A 77 0.37 17.45 -5.50
N GLY A 78 -0.89 17.62 -5.11
CA GLY A 78 -1.97 17.81 -6.06
C GLY A 78 -2.24 16.64 -7.00
N PHE A 79 -1.83 15.43 -6.61
CA PHE A 79 -1.91 14.26 -7.47
C PHE A 79 -3.34 13.78 -7.74
N ALA A 80 -4.21 13.89 -6.74
CA ALA A 80 -5.58 13.43 -6.83
C ALA A 80 -6.56 14.45 -6.28
N LEU A 81 -7.79 14.41 -6.76
CA LEU A 81 -8.83 15.34 -6.29
C LEU A 81 -9.67 14.71 -5.19
N ASN A 82 -9.98 15.53 -4.19
CA ASN A 82 -10.97 15.19 -3.18
C ASN A 82 -12.39 15.33 -3.75
N ALA A 83 -13.38 14.85 -3.01
CA ALA A 83 -14.76 14.95 -3.44
C ALA A 83 -15.23 16.41 -3.61
N ASP A 84 -14.64 17.35 -2.88
CA ASP A 84 -14.96 18.77 -2.97
C ASP A 84 -14.21 19.50 -4.09
N GLY A 85 -13.40 18.78 -4.88
CA GLY A 85 -12.62 19.34 -5.98
C GLY A 85 -11.25 19.88 -5.58
N SER A 86 -10.92 19.94 -4.30
CA SER A 86 -9.57 20.33 -3.86
C SER A 86 -8.56 19.23 -4.16
N ALA A 87 -7.31 19.61 -4.37
CA ALA A 87 -6.25 18.66 -4.68
C ALA A 87 -5.58 18.13 -3.40
N ALA A 88 -5.21 16.86 -3.41
CA ALA A 88 -4.50 16.22 -2.31
C ALA A 88 -3.21 15.58 -2.80
N ALA A 89 -2.19 15.59 -1.96
CA ALA A 89 -0.94 14.92 -2.27
C ALA A 89 -1.10 13.40 -2.14
N THR A 90 -0.29 12.66 -2.91
CA THR A 90 -0.20 11.21 -2.82
C THR A 90 1.21 10.82 -2.42
N VAL A 91 1.32 9.85 -1.52
CA VAL A 91 2.59 9.28 -1.08
C VAL A 91 2.73 7.89 -1.70
N PHE A 92 3.88 7.62 -2.28
CA PHE A 92 4.21 6.33 -2.86
C PHE A 92 5.12 5.57 -1.90
N PHE A 93 4.75 4.33 -1.58
CA PHE A 93 5.48 3.46 -0.67
C PHE A 93 5.89 2.18 -1.36
N TYR A 94 6.95 1.57 -0.83
CA TYR A 94 7.37 0.25 -1.26
C TYR A 94 7.84 -0.57 -0.07
N LYS A 95 7.81 -1.89 -0.23
CA LYS A 95 8.33 -2.83 0.76
C LYS A 95 8.83 -4.08 0.07
N GLN A 96 10.00 -4.53 0.46
CA GLN A 96 10.53 -5.82 0.01
C GLN A 96 9.99 -6.92 0.90
N VAL A 97 9.52 -8.01 0.29
CA VAL A 97 8.92 -9.13 1.00
C VAL A 97 9.55 -10.44 0.51
N GLY A 98 9.52 -11.45 1.36
CA GLY A 98 10.12 -12.74 1.02
C GLY A 98 11.64 -12.66 0.98
N ASP A 99 12.24 -13.72 0.43
CA ASP A 99 13.69 -13.78 0.26
C ASP A 99 14.09 -13.02 -0.99
N ALA A 100 14.87 -11.99 -0.81
CA ALA A 100 15.35 -11.17 -1.91
C ALA A 100 16.55 -11.82 -2.61
#